data_cbb8e67c1ecec44836808c6fd19c2907
#
_entry.id   cbb8e67c1ecec44836808c6fd19c2907
#
_cell.length_a   1.000
_cell.length_b   1.000
_cell.length_c   1.000
_cell.angle_alpha   90.00
_cell.angle_beta   90.00
_cell.angle_gamma   90.00
#
_symmetry.space_group_name_H-M   'P 1'
#
loop_
_entity.id
_entity.type
_entity.pdbx_description
1 polymer ?
#
loop_
_entity_poly.entity_id
_entity_poly.type
_entity_poly.pdbx_seq_one_letter_code
_entity_poly.pdbx_strand_id
1 'polypeptide(L)'
;PHTAAIFINSPMNPTGMLLDEKFLKDVAALGVPVISDEIYHGLVYEGRAHSILEYTDQAFVLNGFSKRFAMTGLRLGYLIAPKSCMRSLQKLQQNLFICASSVAQQAGIAALRQAEPDVERMKLVYDERRRYMIARLREMGFEIKVEPQGAFYIFADARKFTTDSYRFAFDVLEHAHVGITPGVDFGTGGEGYVRFSYANSLENIREGLDRISRYLSRPGS
;
A
#
# COMPACT_ATOMS: atom_id res chain seq x y z
N PRO A 1 -24.99 -9.96 16.54
CA PRO A 1 -23.88 -9.50 15.73
C PRO A 1 -24.17 -9.85 14.26
N HIS A 2 -24.03 -8.85 13.38
CA HIS A 2 -24.37 -8.98 11.95
C HIS A 2 -23.13 -8.83 11.06
N THR A 3 -21.90 -9.02 11.60
CA THR A 3 -20.65 -8.94 10.87
C THR A 3 -20.53 -10.14 9.94
N ALA A 4 -20.53 -9.90 8.62
CA ALA A 4 -20.42 -10.93 7.60
C ALA A 4 -18.97 -11.31 7.27
N ALA A 5 -18.04 -10.36 7.35
CA ALA A 5 -16.62 -10.55 7.14
C ALA A 5 -15.79 -9.44 7.79
N ILE A 6 -14.52 -9.70 8.03
CA ILE A 6 -13.52 -8.72 8.48
C ILE A 6 -12.60 -8.46 7.31
N PHE A 7 -12.37 -7.17 6.97
CA PHE A 7 -11.41 -6.78 5.94
C PHE A 7 -10.14 -6.27 6.58
N ILE A 8 -8.99 -6.81 6.18
CA ILE A 8 -7.66 -6.36 6.62
C ILE A 8 -6.74 -6.12 5.41
N ASN A 9 -5.76 -5.24 5.58
CA ASN A 9 -4.72 -4.98 4.57
C ASN A 9 -3.35 -4.93 5.25
N SER A 10 -2.40 -5.75 4.81
CA SER A 10 -1.03 -5.81 5.34
C SER A 10 -0.04 -6.26 4.27
N PRO A 11 1.05 -5.52 4.04
CA PRO A 11 1.36 -4.15 4.49
C PRO A 11 0.28 -3.15 4.10
N MET A 12 -0.03 -2.23 5.00
CA MET A 12 -1.21 -1.36 4.86
C MET A 12 -0.96 -0.18 3.90
N ASN A 13 -1.90 0.10 3.03
CA ASN A 13 -2.06 1.39 2.38
C ASN A 13 -3.08 2.21 3.20
N PRO A 14 -2.73 3.37 3.80
CA PRO A 14 -1.65 4.28 3.41
C PRO A 14 -0.37 4.24 4.28
N THR A 15 -0.34 3.50 5.38
CA THR A 15 0.67 3.66 6.44
C THR A 15 1.97 2.88 6.22
N GLY A 16 1.95 1.85 5.38
CA GLY A 16 3.07 0.90 5.24
C GLY A 16 3.27 -0.03 6.44
N MET A 17 2.36 -0.03 7.40
CA MET A 17 2.41 -0.85 8.62
C MET A 17 2.17 -2.32 8.30
N LEU A 18 2.89 -3.20 8.99
CA LEU A 18 2.61 -4.63 9.05
C LEU A 18 1.65 -4.92 10.21
N LEU A 19 0.68 -5.79 9.96
CA LEU A 19 -0.07 -6.43 11.03
C LEU A 19 0.78 -7.55 11.63
N ASP A 20 0.90 -7.56 12.95
CA ASP A 20 1.70 -8.55 13.65
C ASP A 20 0.98 -9.90 13.79
N GLU A 21 1.75 -10.91 14.13
CA GLU A 21 1.27 -12.28 14.30
C GLU A 21 0.15 -12.38 15.34
N LYS A 22 0.29 -11.64 16.45
CA LYS A 22 -0.71 -11.64 17.53
C LYS A 22 -2.04 -11.11 17.03
N PHE A 23 -2.05 -9.97 16.34
CA PHE A 23 -3.25 -9.38 15.76
C PHE A 23 -3.94 -10.34 14.79
N LEU A 24 -3.18 -10.99 13.90
CA LEU A 24 -3.76 -11.93 12.93
C LEU A 24 -4.36 -13.17 13.61
N LYS A 25 -3.73 -13.68 14.68
CA LYS A 25 -4.29 -14.77 15.50
C LYS A 25 -5.56 -14.34 16.21
N ASP A 26 -5.59 -13.16 16.80
CA ASP A 26 -6.76 -12.62 17.49
C ASP A 26 -7.93 -12.44 16.49
N VAL A 27 -7.67 -11.94 15.29
CA VAL A 27 -8.70 -11.82 14.23
C VAL A 27 -9.20 -13.20 13.80
N ALA A 28 -8.32 -14.17 13.56
CA ALA A 28 -8.70 -15.53 13.18
C ALA A 28 -9.54 -16.22 14.26
N ALA A 29 -9.25 -15.98 15.55
CA ALA A 29 -9.98 -16.54 16.68
C ALA A 29 -11.43 -16.05 16.79
N LEU A 30 -11.79 -14.94 16.13
CA LEU A 30 -13.18 -14.44 16.10
C LEU A 30 -14.14 -15.37 15.33
N GLY A 31 -13.62 -16.31 14.52
CA GLY A 31 -14.43 -17.25 13.75
C GLY A 31 -15.31 -16.60 12.67
N VAL A 32 -14.97 -15.36 12.27
CA VAL A 32 -15.63 -14.62 11.19
C VAL A 32 -14.76 -14.71 9.94
N PRO A 33 -15.33 -14.91 8.73
CA PRO A 33 -14.57 -14.92 7.48
C PRO A 33 -13.73 -13.65 7.34
N VAL A 34 -12.46 -13.81 6.91
CA VAL A 34 -11.53 -12.69 6.72
C VAL A 34 -11.25 -12.48 5.23
N ILE A 35 -11.33 -11.23 4.79
CA ILE A 35 -10.84 -10.78 3.48
C ILE A 35 -9.53 -10.06 3.73
N SER A 36 -8.43 -10.66 3.31
CA SER A 36 -7.08 -10.13 3.51
C SER A 36 -6.50 -9.62 2.20
N ASP A 37 -6.29 -8.30 2.10
CA ASP A 37 -5.55 -7.72 0.99
C ASP A 37 -4.05 -7.75 1.30
N GLU A 38 -3.35 -8.68 0.65
CA GLU A 38 -1.92 -8.94 0.80
C GLU A 38 -1.11 -8.46 -0.42
N ILE A 39 -1.65 -7.51 -1.20
CA ILE A 39 -1.06 -7.06 -2.45
C ILE A 39 0.38 -6.53 -2.30
N TYR A 40 0.76 -6.07 -1.11
CA TYR A 40 2.10 -5.58 -0.81
C TYR A 40 3.02 -6.62 -0.15
N HIS A 41 2.58 -7.88 0.03
CA HIS A 41 3.49 -8.96 0.40
C HIS A 41 4.63 -9.07 -0.62
N GLY A 42 5.85 -9.20 -0.16
CA GLY A 42 7.03 -9.12 -1.01
C GLY A 42 7.66 -7.73 -1.13
N LEU A 43 6.97 -6.66 -0.67
CA LEU A 43 7.54 -5.33 -0.50
C LEU A 43 7.61 -5.01 1.00
N VAL A 44 8.44 -5.74 1.72
CA VAL A 44 8.68 -5.59 3.16
C VAL A 44 10.17 -5.34 3.37
N TYR A 45 10.50 -4.31 4.12
CA TYR A 45 11.86 -3.84 4.40
C TYR A 45 12.31 -4.18 5.81
N GLU A 46 11.38 -4.19 6.76
CA GLU A 46 11.62 -4.50 8.16
C GLU A 46 10.56 -5.48 8.66
N GLY A 47 10.98 -6.49 9.44
CA GLY A 47 10.07 -7.53 9.93
C GLY A 47 9.72 -8.59 8.87
N ARG A 48 8.59 -9.25 9.07
CA ARG A 48 8.06 -10.31 8.21
C ARG A 48 6.56 -10.11 7.98
N ALA A 49 6.11 -10.18 6.74
CA ALA A 49 4.70 -10.28 6.44
C ALA A 49 4.19 -11.70 6.73
N HIS A 50 3.06 -11.78 7.42
CA HIS A 50 2.34 -13.01 7.69
C HIS A 50 1.04 -13.02 6.90
N SER A 51 0.76 -14.12 6.22
CA SER A 51 -0.55 -14.31 5.60
C SER A 51 -1.57 -14.73 6.66
N ILE A 52 -2.81 -14.25 6.53
CA ILE A 52 -3.92 -14.71 7.37
C ILE A 52 -4.14 -16.23 7.25
N LEU A 53 -3.73 -16.83 6.13
CA LEU A 53 -3.80 -18.28 5.91
C LEU A 53 -2.90 -19.10 6.83
N GLU A 54 -1.95 -18.48 7.52
CA GLU A 54 -1.15 -19.14 8.57
C GLU A 54 -2.03 -19.46 9.81
N TYR A 55 -3.21 -18.83 9.94
CA TYR A 55 -4.02 -18.87 11.17
C TYR A 55 -5.46 -19.34 10.96
N THR A 56 -6.02 -19.26 9.74
CA THR A 56 -7.39 -19.69 9.45
C THR A 56 -7.58 -20.09 7.99
N ASP A 57 -8.42 -21.13 7.78
CA ASP A 57 -8.90 -21.55 6.45
C ASP A 57 -10.13 -20.78 5.98
N GLN A 58 -10.74 -19.96 6.85
CA GLN A 58 -11.92 -19.14 6.55
C GLN A 58 -11.50 -17.75 6.04
N ALA A 59 -10.56 -17.74 5.09
CA ALA A 59 -10.03 -16.50 4.58
C ALA A 59 -10.06 -16.44 3.05
N PHE A 60 -10.20 -15.22 2.55
CA PHE A 60 -10.10 -14.83 1.14
C PHE A 60 -8.90 -13.91 1.01
N VAL A 61 -7.82 -14.39 0.40
CA VAL A 61 -6.60 -13.59 0.22
C VAL A 61 -6.56 -13.00 -1.17
N LEU A 62 -6.56 -11.67 -1.23
CA LEU A 62 -6.36 -10.90 -2.45
C LEU A 62 -4.87 -10.60 -2.62
N ASN A 63 -4.31 -10.96 -3.77
CA ASN A 63 -2.93 -10.65 -4.09
C ASN A 63 -2.75 -10.53 -5.60
N GLY A 64 -1.56 -10.18 -6.07
CA GLY A 64 -1.32 -10.02 -7.49
C GLY A 64 0.10 -9.60 -7.84
N PHE A 65 0.28 -9.31 -9.11
CA PHE A 65 1.58 -9.04 -9.71
C PHE A 65 1.90 -7.54 -9.79
N SER A 66 0.91 -6.68 -9.57
CA SER A 66 1.01 -5.25 -9.77
C SER A 66 2.11 -4.59 -8.95
N LYS A 67 2.32 -5.03 -7.69
CA LYS A 67 3.21 -4.36 -6.75
C LYS A 67 4.55 -5.07 -6.64
N ARG A 68 4.55 -6.32 -6.19
CA ARG A 68 5.77 -7.12 -6.03
C ARG A 68 6.60 -7.21 -7.30
N PHE A 69 5.95 -7.35 -8.46
CA PHE A 69 6.63 -7.54 -9.75
C PHE A 69 6.59 -6.31 -10.66
N ALA A 70 6.16 -5.15 -10.16
CA ALA A 70 6.02 -3.90 -10.92
C ALA A 70 5.17 -4.06 -12.21
N MET A 71 4.18 -4.97 -12.20
CA MET A 71 3.36 -5.33 -13.36
C MET A 71 1.97 -4.63 -13.33
N THR A 72 1.91 -3.36 -12.92
CA THR A 72 0.64 -2.62 -12.78
C THR A 72 -0.15 -2.55 -14.08
N GLY A 73 0.51 -2.37 -15.22
CA GLY A 73 -0.12 -2.27 -16.54
C GLY A 73 -0.66 -3.59 -17.08
N LEU A 74 -0.20 -4.75 -16.60
CA LEU A 74 -0.62 -6.07 -17.08
C LEU A 74 -1.94 -6.55 -16.45
N ARG A 75 -2.45 -5.86 -15.43
CA ARG A 75 -3.76 -6.12 -14.81
C ARG A 75 -3.96 -7.58 -14.39
N LEU A 76 -2.98 -8.19 -13.71
CA LEU A 76 -3.00 -9.57 -13.25
C LEU A 76 -3.02 -9.64 -11.72
N GLY A 77 -3.99 -10.37 -11.19
CA GLY A 77 -4.12 -10.67 -9.77
C GLY A 77 -4.68 -12.08 -9.56
N TYR A 78 -4.73 -12.51 -8.32
CA TYR A 78 -5.31 -13.79 -7.95
C TYR A 78 -5.98 -13.70 -6.58
N LEU A 79 -6.93 -14.61 -6.38
CA LEU A 79 -7.66 -14.81 -5.13
C LEU A 79 -7.39 -16.24 -4.64
N ILE A 80 -6.99 -16.36 -3.37
CA ILE A 80 -6.98 -17.64 -2.66
C ILE A 80 -8.23 -17.65 -1.77
N ALA A 81 -9.01 -18.72 -1.85
CA ALA A 81 -10.29 -18.80 -1.15
C ALA A 81 -10.58 -20.23 -0.68
N PRO A 82 -11.50 -20.39 0.31
CA PRO A 82 -11.95 -21.71 0.74
C PRO A 82 -12.47 -22.55 -0.45
N LYS A 83 -12.10 -23.82 -0.47
CA LYS A 83 -12.47 -24.74 -1.56
C LYS A 83 -13.98 -24.78 -1.81
N SER A 84 -14.79 -24.66 -0.78
CA SER A 84 -16.26 -24.63 -0.86
C SER A 84 -16.80 -23.44 -1.67
N CYS A 85 -16.07 -22.32 -1.75
CA CYS A 85 -16.47 -21.10 -2.45
C CYS A 85 -16.01 -21.10 -3.92
N MET A 86 -15.09 -21.98 -4.32
CA MET A 86 -14.44 -21.91 -5.63
C MET A 86 -15.41 -21.92 -6.81
N ARG A 87 -16.44 -22.75 -6.78
CA ARG A 87 -17.39 -22.81 -7.90
C ARG A 87 -18.19 -21.52 -8.06
N SER A 88 -18.58 -20.90 -6.96
CA SER A 88 -19.28 -19.61 -6.98
C SER A 88 -18.37 -18.49 -7.48
N LEU A 89 -17.13 -18.46 -7.03
CA LEU A 89 -16.12 -17.49 -7.48
C LEU A 89 -15.82 -17.64 -8.98
N GLN A 90 -15.68 -18.87 -9.49
CA GLN A 90 -15.49 -19.11 -10.93
C GLN A 90 -16.66 -18.58 -11.76
N LYS A 91 -17.91 -18.77 -11.29
CA LYS A 91 -19.10 -18.23 -11.95
C LYS A 91 -19.06 -16.69 -11.99
N LEU A 92 -18.73 -16.05 -10.86
CA LEU A 92 -18.58 -14.59 -10.79
C LEU A 92 -17.49 -14.09 -11.73
N GLN A 93 -16.31 -14.71 -11.69
CA GLN A 93 -15.20 -14.37 -12.58
C GLN A 93 -15.61 -14.46 -14.05
N GLN A 94 -16.20 -15.58 -14.46
CA GLN A 94 -16.62 -15.82 -15.84
C GLN A 94 -17.63 -14.78 -16.34
N ASN A 95 -18.57 -14.36 -15.48
CA ASN A 95 -19.62 -13.44 -15.88
C ASN A 95 -19.19 -11.96 -15.80
N LEU A 96 -18.22 -11.60 -14.95
CA LEU A 96 -17.77 -10.23 -14.76
C LEU A 96 -16.57 -9.88 -15.63
N PHE A 97 -15.63 -10.82 -15.81
CA PHE A 97 -14.32 -10.54 -16.45
C PHE A 97 -13.92 -11.55 -17.52
N ILE A 98 -14.63 -12.66 -17.67
CA ILE A 98 -14.29 -13.79 -18.54
C ILE A 98 -12.96 -14.44 -18.07
N CYS A 99 -11.80 -13.83 -18.37
CA CYS A 99 -10.48 -14.27 -17.92
C CYS A 99 -9.46 -13.12 -17.96
N ALA A 100 -8.33 -13.29 -17.27
CA ALA A 100 -7.19 -12.40 -17.44
C ALA A 100 -6.56 -12.60 -18.83
N SER A 101 -5.91 -11.55 -19.35
CA SER A 101 -5.17 -11.61 -20.63
C SER A 101 -4.17 -12.77 -20.64
N SER A 102 -4.12 -13.54 -21.73
CA SER A 102 -3.15 -14.63 -21.90
C SER A 102 -1.70 -14.14 -21.85
N VAL A 103 -1.41 -12.96 -22.38
CA VAL A 103 -0.08 -12.32 -22.28
C VAL A 103 0.27 -12.05 -20.82
N ALA A 104 -0.66 -11.49 -20.05
CA ALA A 104 -0.45 -11.23 -18.62
C ALA A 104 -0.21 -12.52 -17.82
N GLN A 105 -0.93 -13.60 -18.15
CA GLN A 105 -0.75 -14.91 -17.51
C GLN A 105 0.64 -15.48 -17.80
N GLN A 106 1.13 -15.41 -19.04
CA GLN A 106 2.49 -15.86 -19.39
C GLN A 106 3.57 -15.02 -18.71
N ALA A 107 3.38 -13.70 -18.64
CA ALA A 107 4.25 -12.81 -17.88
C ALA A 107 4.24 -13.14 -16.38
N GLY A 108 3.07 -13.47 -15.82
CA GLY A 108 2.93 -13.91 -14.43
C GLY A 108 3.69 -15.21 -14.13
N ILE A 109 3.64 -16.19 -15.04
CA ILE A 109 4.41 -17.43 -14.93
C ILE A 109 5.91 -17.15 -14.93
N ALA A 110 6.38 -16.28 -15.84
CA ALA A 110 7.78 -15.87 -15.89
C ALA A 110 8.20 -15.14 -14.60
N ALA A 111 7.37 -14.21 -14.12
CA ALA A 111 7.63 -13.48 -12.88
C ALA A 111 7.80 -14.42 -11.67
N LEU A 112 6.89 -15.38 -11.49
CA LEU A 112 6.97 -16.35 -10.39
C LEU A 112 8.19 -17.25 -10.46
N ARG A 113 8.68 -17.55 -11.65
CA ARG A 113 9.81 -18.47 -11.85
C ARG A 113 11.17 -17.79 -11.82
N GLN A 114 11.26 -16.52 -12.19
CA GLN A 114 12.53 -15.88 -12.55
C GLN A 114 12.79 -14.52 -11.92
N ALA A 115 11.75 -13.79 -11.47
CA ALA A 115 11.89 -12.38 -11.11
C ALA A 115 12.28 -12.13 -9.64
N GLU A 116 12.52 -13.15 -8.83
CA GLU A 116 12.91 -12.97 -7.42
C GLU A 116 14.17 -12.10 -7.25
N PRO A 117 15.25 -12.27 -8.02
CA PRO A 117 16.41 -11.40 -7.94
C PRO A 117 16.09 -9.92 -8.27
N ASP A 118 15.15 -9.70 -9.18
CA ASP A 118 14.70 -8.34 -9.55
C ASP A 118 13.88 -7.72 -8.42
N VAL A 119 13.02 -8.51 -7.77
CA VAL A 119 12.23 -8.08 -6.60
C VAL A 119 13.16 -7.66 -5.47
N GLU A 120 14.18 -8.45 -5.14
CA GLU A 120 15.12 -8.11 -4.08
C GLU A 120 15.91 -6.83 -4.40
N ARG A 121 16.36 -6.64 -5.64
CA ARG A 121 16.99 -5.36 -6.05
C ARG A 121 16.03 -4.18 -5.92
N MET A 122 14.78 -4.34 -6.34
CA MET A 122 13.76 -3.30 -6.23
C MET A 122 13.46 -2.94 -4.77
N LYS A 123 13.42 -3.92 -3.87
CA LYS A 123 13.25 -3.68 -2.42
C LYS A 123 14.37 -2.83 -1.84
N LEU A 124 15.62 -3.10 -2.18
CA LEU A 124 16.76 -2.29 -1.73
C LEU A 124 16.62 -0.82 -2.18
N VAL A 125 16.22 -0.61 -3.43
CA VAL A 125 16.00 0.74 -3.98
C VAL A 125 14.82 1.43 -3.28
N TYR A 126 13.75 0.72 -3.00
CA TYR A 126 12.62 1.29 -2.27
C TYR A 126 12.98 1.62 -0.82
N ASP A 127 13.76 0.78 -0.14
CA ASP A 127 14.19 1.05 1.23
C ASP A 127 15.10 2.29 1.32
N GLU A 128 16.02 2.48 0.35
CA GLU A 128 16.82 3.71 0.24
C GLU A 128 15.92 4.96 0.11
N ARG A 129 14.94 4.91 -0.79
CA ARG A 129 14.00 6.01 -1.03
C ARG A 129 13.11 6.28 0.18
N ARG A 130 12.65 5.22 0.85
CA ARG A 130 11.88 5.27 2.10
C ARG A 130 12.63 6.05 3.16
N ARG A 131 13.85 5.63 3.46
CA ARG A 131 14.70 6.27 4.49
C ARG A 131 15.00 7.72 4.15
N TYR A 132 15.32 8.00 2.91
CA TYR A 132 15.56 9.38 2.45
C TYR A 132 14.30 10.25 2.64
N MET A 133 13.14 9.79 2.19
CA MET A 133 11.90 10.55 2.27
C MET A 133 11.47 10.77 3.73
N ILE A 134 11.60 9.76 4.60
CA ILE A 134 11.31 9.88 6.05
C ILE A 134 12.16 11.00 6.67
N ALA A 135 13.47 11.00 6.43
CA ALA A 135 14.37 12.01 6.97
C ALA A 135 13.96 13.42 6.51
N ARG A 136 13.73 13.59 5.21
CA ARG A 136 13.36 14.88 4.63
C ARG A 136 12.00 15.39 5.11
N LEU A 137 11.00 14.52 5.25
CA LEU A 137 9.68 14.90 5.78
C LEU A 137 9.77 15.36 7.23
N ARG A 138 10.55 14.66 8.07
CA ARG A 138 10.80 15.07 9.46
C ARG A 138 11.51 16.41 9.56
N GLU A 139 12.52 16.66 8.73
CA GLU A 139 13.21 17.96 8.64
C GLU A 139 12.26 19.11 8.30
N MET A 140 11.29 18.88 7.41
CA MET A 140 10.25 19.87 7.06
C MET A 140 9.21 20.06 8.17
N GLY A 141 9.16 19.17 9.16
CA GLY A 141 8.26 19.26 10.31
C GLY A 141 6.99 18.42 10.21
N PHE A 142 6.92 17.49 9.25
CA PHE A 142 5.89 16.45 9.28
C PHE A 142 6.21 15.42 10.37
N GLU A 143 5.19 14.98 11.12
CA GLU A 143 5.33 13.88 12.05
C GLU A 143 4.96 12.56 11.36
N ILE A 144 5.80 11.54 11.54
CA ILE A 144 5.54 10.18 11.04
C ILE A 144 5.35 9.28 12.25
N LYS A 145 4.07 9.06 12.62
CA LYS A 145 3.68 8.28 13.80
C LYS A 145 3.93 6.80 13.63
N VAL A 146 3.73 6.31 12.42
CA VAL A 146 3.97 4.92 12.05
C VAL A 146 5.04 4.90 10.97
N GLU A 147 6.21 4.39 11.31
CA GLU A 147 7.29 4.21 10.33
C GLU A 147 6.93 3.04 9.42
N PRO A 148 6.86 3.25 8.08
CA PRO A 148 6.43 2.20 7.17
C PRO A 148 7.45 1.06 7.13
N GLN A 149 6.97 -0.16 7.34
CA GLN A 149 7.77 -1.39 7.29
C GLN A 149 7.66 -2.08 5.93
N GLY A 150 6.65 -1.70 5.12
CA GLY A 150 6.39 -2.26 3.80
C GLY A 150 5.65 -1.31 2.87
N ALA A 151 5.17 -1.82 1.74
CA ALA A 151 4.56 -1.06 0.64
C ALA A 151 5.53 0.02 0.08
N PHE A 152 5.04 1.16 -0.38
CA PHE A 152 5.87 2.28 -0.85
C PHE A 152 5.23 3.64 -0.52
N TYR A 153 4.65 3.74 0.69
CA TYR A 153 3.94 4.93 1.17
C TYR A 153 4.48 5.38 2.52
N ILE A 154 4.35 6.68 2.77
CA ILE A 154 4.51 7.31 4.08
C ILE A 154 3.23 8.10 4.34
N PHE A 155 2.59 7.84 5.48
CA PHE A 155 1.42 8.57 5.95
C PHE A 155 1.88 9.56 7.02
N ALA A 156 1.98 10.83 6.63
CA ALA A 156 2.58 11.87 7.42
C ALA A 156 1.51 12.79 8.02
N ASP A 157 1.66 13.12 9.29
CA ASP A 157 0.83 14.09 9.99
C ASP A 157 1.19 15.50 9.51
N ALA A 158 0.22 16.17 8.89
CA ALA A 158 0.34 17.51 8.33
C ALA A 158 -0.40 18.58 9.17
N ARG A 159 -0.93 18.24 10.36
CA ARG A 159 -1.73 19.14 11.20
C ARG A 159 -1.00 20.40 11.66
N LYS A 160 0.33 20.40 11.59
CA LYS A 160 1.15 21.60 11.77
C LYS A 160 0.90 22.63 10.65
N PHE A 161 0.50 22.20 9.47
CA PHE A 161 0.36 23.03 8.28
C PHE A 161 -1.09 23.24 7.87
N THR A 162 -2.00 22.32 8.22
CA THR A 162 -3.37 22.35 7.78
C THR A 162 -4.33 21.63 8.71
N THR A 163 -5.59 22.04 8.69
CA THR A 163 -6.73 21.30 9.26
C THR A 163 -7.65 20.72 8.18
N ASP A 164 -7.30 20.91 6.89
CA ASP A 164 -8.02 20.44 5.71
C ASP A 164 -7.02 19.78 4.77
N SER A 165 -6.89 18.46 4.86
CA SER A 165 -5.92 17.68 4.08
C SER A 165 -6.22 17.70 2.58
N TYR A 166 -7.50 17.82 2.20
CA TYR A 166 -7.90 17.89 0.82
C TYR A 166 -7.41 19.19 0.17
N ARG A 167 -7.77 20.33 0.77
CA ARG A 167 -7.33 21.64 0.31
C ARG A 167 -5.80 21.73 0.27
N PHE A 168 -5.13 21.28 1.33
CA PHE A 168 -3.67 21.29 1.39
C PHE A 168 -3.02 20.49 0.25
N ALA A 169 -3.55 19.31 -0.09
CA ALA A 169 -3.03 18.51 -1.19
C ALA A 169 -3.16 19.22 -2.54
N PHE A 170 -4.26 19.96 -2.78
CA PHE A 170 -4.46 20.76 -3.98
C PHE A 170 -3.59 22.01 -4.00
N ASP A 171 -3.43 22.69 -2.86
CA ASP A 171 -2.54 23.86 -2.75
C ASP A 171 -1.08 23.47 -3.04
N VAL A 172 -0.62 22.33 -2.53
CA VAL A 172 0.70 21.76 -2.85
C VAL A 172 0.81 21.41 -4.34
N LEU A 173 -0.22 20.84 -4.94
CA LEU A 173 -0.23 20.54 -6.37
C LEU A 173 -0.13 21.80 -7.21
N GLU A 174 -0.91 22.84 -6.89
CA GLU A 174 -0.98 24.09 -7.65
C GLU A 174 0.31 24.91 -7.50
N HIS A 175 0.84 25.03 -6.29
CA HIS A 175 1.94 25.96 -6.01
C HIS A 175 3.32 25.33 -5.96
N ALA A 176 3.42 24.03 -5.67
CA ALA A 176 4.67 23.28 -5.66
C ALA A 176 4.80 22.31 -6.85
N HIS A 177 3.72 22.07 -7.61
CA HIS A 177 3.65 21.12 -8.71
C HIS A 177 4.02 19.69 -8.29
N VAL A 178 3.58 19.31 -7.08
CA VAL A 178 3.79 17.98 -6.51
C VAL A 178 2.45 17.40 -6.08
N GLY A 179 2.10 16.23 -6.64
CA GLY A 179 0.90 15.49 -6.25
C GLY A 179 1.16 14.68 -4.97
N ILE A 180 0.36 14.95 -3.93
CA ILE A 180 0.26 14.14 -2.72
C ILE A 180 -1.19 13.73 -2.52
N THR A 181 -1.43 12.65 -1.77
CA THR A 181 -2.80 12.19 -1.54
C THR A 181 -3.31 12.73 -0.21
N PRO A 182 -4.50 13.37 -0.17
CA PRO A 182 -5.09 13.82 1.09
C PRO A 182 -5.46 12.63 1.98
N GLY A 183 -5.25 12.78 3.29
CA GLY A 183 -5.50 11.70 4.24
C GLY A 183 -6.96 11.34 4.38
N VAL A 184 -7.87 12.30 4.17
CA VAL A 184 -9.32 12.08 4.23
C VAL A 184 -9.82 11.04 3.20
N ASP A 185 -9.10 10.82 2.10
CA ASP A 185 -9.39 9.76 1.12
C ASP A 185 -9.29 8.34 1.71
N PHE A 186 -8.62 8.19 2.87
CA PHE A 186 -8.51 6.93 3.60
C PHE A 186 -9.48 6.82 4.77
N GLY A 187 -10.47 7.68 4.82
CA GLY A 187 -11.50 7.75 5.87
C GLY A 187 -11.34 8.98 6.76
N THR A 188 -12.38 9.25 7.56
CA THR A 188 -12.44 10.44 8.42
C THR A 188 -11.31 10.53 9.45
N GLY A 189 -10.78 9.39 9.90
CA GLY A 189 -9.60 9.33 10.77
C GLY A 189 -8.29 9.77 10.11
N GLY A 190 -8.27 9.91 8.79
CA GLY A 190 -7.12 10.39 8.03
C GLY A 190 -7.06 11.91 7.86
N GLU A 191 -8.05 12.65 8.38
CA GLU A 191 -8.02 14.10 8.29
C GLU A 191 -6.81 14.68 9.03
N GLY A 192 -6.18 15.68 8.40
CA GLY A 192 -4.93 16.27 8.86
C GLY A 192 -3.67 15.48 8.51
N TYR A 193 -3.80 14.37 7.79
CA TYR A 193 -2.68 13.59 7.27
C TYR A 193 -2.58 13.71 5.76
N VAL A 194 -1.40 13.40 5.22
CA VAL A 194 -1.17 13.24 3.78
C VAL A 194 -0.32 12.01 3.50
N ARG A 195 -0.61 11.33 2.36
CA ARG A 195 0.18 10.20 1.91
C ARG A 195 1.17 10.62 0.83
N PHE A 196 2.44 10.33 1.08
CA PHE A 196 3.51 10.39 0.09
C PHE A 196 3.77 9.00 -0.49
N SER A 197 4.21 8.95 -1.75
CA SER A 197 4.66 7.72 -2.40
C SER A 197 6.12 7.85 -2.81
N TYR A 198 6.95 6.85 -2.44
CA TYR A 198 8.34 6.78 -2.89
C TYR A 198 8.55 5.83 -4.08
N ALA A 199 7.46 5.45 -4.78
CA ALA A 199 7.52 4.69 -6.02
C ALA A 199 7.89 5.58 -7.22
N ASN A 200 8.99 6.32 -7.12
CA ASN A 200 9.53 7.22 -8.13
C ASN A 200 11.07 7.21 -8.06
N SER A 201 11.77 7.82 -9.00
CA SER A 201 13.24 7.95 -8.91
C SER A 201 13.66 8.79 -7.70
N LEU A 202 14.84 8.53 -7.16
CA LEU A 202 15.37 9.32 -6.04
C LEU A 202 15.53 10.79 -6.41
N GLU A 203 15.89 11.08 -7.67
CA GLU A 203 16.01 12.43 -8.22
C GLU A 203 14.66 13.18 -8.18
N ASN A 204 13.59 12.56 -8.69
CA ASN A 204 12.24 13.13 -8.64
C ASN A 204 11.73 13.30 -7.21
N ILE A 205 12.05 12.36 -6.32
CA ILE A 205 11.71 12.48 -4.89
C ILE A 205 12.41 13.69 -4.26
N ARG A 206 13.71 13.89 -4.53
CA ARG A 206 14.48 15.04 -4.05
C ARG A 206 13.86 16.34 -4.52
N GLU A 207 13.68 16.47 -5.83
CA GLU A 207 13.11 17.68 -6.42
C GLU A 207 11.69 17.96 -5.89
N GLY A 208 10.84 16.93 -5.79
CA GLY A 208 9.49 17.09 -5.25
C GLY A 208 9.50 17.58 -3.80
N LEU A 209 10.33 16.99 -2.94
CA LEU A 209 10.46 17.39 -1.54
C LEU A 209 11.07 18.80 -1.39
N ASP A 210 12.01 19.19 -2.24
CA ASP A 210 12.58 20.54 -2.25
C ASP A 210 11.54 21.60 -2.69
N ARG A 211 10.66 21.26 -3.62
CA ARG A 211 9.52 22.13 -4.00
C ARG A 211 8.54 22.31 -2.87
N ILE A 212 8.17 21.22 -2.17
CA ILE A 212 7.30 21.29 -1.00
C ILE A 212 7.95 22.13 0.10
N SER A 213 9.24 21.92 0.39
CA SER A 213 9.97 22.69 1.40
C SER A 213 9.94 24.19 1.10
N ARG A 214 10.17 24.59 -0.16
CA ARG A 214 10.08 25.99 -0.59
C ARG A 214 8.66 26.55 -0.47
N TYR A 215 7.65 25.75 -0.76
CA TYR A 215 6.25 26.15 -0.59
C TYR A 215 5.92 26.41 0.89
N LEU A 216 6.27 25.48 1.78
CA LEU A 216 6.00 25.60 3.23
C LEU A 216 6.79 26.72 3.91
N SER A 217 7.86 27.21 3.28
CA SER A 217 8.69 28.30 3.82
C SER A 217 8.17 29.70 3.41
N ARG A 218 7.11 29.80 2.62
CA ARG A 218 6.55 31.09 2.20
C ARG A 218 5.77 31.72 3.35
N PRO A 219 5.92 33.04 3.60
CA PRO A 219 5.09 33.75 4.57
C PRO A 219 3.61 33.70 4.12
N GLY A 220 2.74 33.09 4.92
CA GLY A 220 1.30 33.01 4.65
C GLY A 220 0.82 31.77 3.87
N SER A 221 1.66 30.73 3.78
CA SER A 221 1.23 29.39 3.30
C SER A 221 0.50 28.60 4.39
#